data_24002c80884496862850280ba3471d13
#
_entry.id   24002c80884496862850280ba3471d13
#
_cell.length_a   1.000
_cell.length_b   1.000
_cell.length_c   1.000
_cell.angle_alpha   90.00
_cell.angle_beta   90.00
_cell.angle_gamma   90.00
#
_symmetry.space_group_name_H-M   'P 1'
#
loop_
_entity.id
_entity.type
_entity.pdbx_description
1 polymer ?
#
loop_
_entity_poly.entity_id
_entity_poly.type
_entity_poly.pdbx_seq_one_letter_code
_entity_poly.pdbx_strand_id
1 'polypeptide(L)'
;MNKNSLCTFTVGMSFILLLLSAGAGIVTTTLPTMTVSAQTPPTTTTKPLPTDLNATAIRLGDPLLEEKGRITSQKEMGPDKTEYSFSANGTLKGNLNITNIGTFWTISRGDNVTYGHGQGAIMTKDDSEEKANYTFVIIGNITEEGKPVFRGSTVYNTTTTGMLAFLDNLIGIYKGEIDEMGNFVSYEWEWK
;
A
#
# COMPACT_ATOMS: atom_id res chain seq x y z
N MET A 1 16.23 -25.54 -41.92
CA MET A 1 16.67 -24.21 -41.55
C MET A 1 15.48 -23.47 -40.96
N ASN A 2 15.34 -23.44 -39.65
CA ASN A 2 14.28 -22.73 -38.95
C ASN A 2 14.97 -21.84 -37.92
N LYS A 3 14.88 -20.53 -38.10
CA LYS A 3 15.44 -19.51 -37.20
C LYS A 3 14.42 -19.25 -36.10
N ASN A 4 14.70 -19.71 -34.88
CA ASN A 4 13.97 -19.30 -33.67
C ASN A 4 14.37 -17.87 -33.33
N SER A 5 13.46 -16.94 -33.46
CA SER A 5 13.59 -15.56 -32.98
C SER A 5 13.32 -15.56 -31.48
N LEU A 6 14.39 -15.35 -30.71
CA LEU A 6 14.34 -15.15 -29.26
C LEU A 6 13.88 -13.71 -29.02
N CYS A 7 12.64 -13.53 -28.56
CA CYS A 7 12.14 -12.23 -28.13
C CYS A 7 12.66 -11.95 -26.72
N THR A 8 13.71 -11.16 -26.61
CA THR A 8 14.25 -10.69 -25.33
C THR A 8 13.39 -9.55 -24.84
N PHE A 9 12.56 -9.79 -23.82
CA PHE A 9 11.84 -8.73 -23.11
C PHE A 9 12.81 -8.06 -22.13
N THR A 10 13.34 -6.91 -22.54
CA THR A 10 14.08 -6.02 -21.65
C THR A 10 13.07 -5.16 -20.89
N VAL A 11 12.81 -5.50 -19.63
CA VAL A 11 12.05 -4.63 -18.72
C VAL A 11 12.98 -3.50 -18.29
N GLY A 12 12.93 -2.40 -19.03
CA GLY A 12 13.63 -1.16 -18.72
C GLY A 12 12.86 -0.39 -17.65
N MET A 13 13.29 -0.45 -16.39
CA MET A 13 12.90 0.54 -15.39
C MET A 13 13.58 1.87 -15.73
N SER A 14 12.88 2.74 -16.48
CA SER A 14 13.32 4.12 -16.71
C SER A 14 13.05 4.96 -15.46
N PHE A 15 14.07 5.15 -14.63
CA PHE A 15 14.10 6.26 -13.68
C PHE A 15 14.40 7.55 -14.45
N ILE A 16 13.39 8.39 -14.65
CA ILE A 16 13.59 9.73 -15.21
C ILE A 16 14.10 10.63 -14.09
N LEU A 17 15.39 10.94 -14.17
CA LEU A 17 16.04 11.99 -13.39
C LEU A 17 15.71 13.35 -14.02
N LEU A 18 14.77 14.10 -13.48
CA LEU A 18 14.49 15.48 -13.91
C LEU A 18 15.48 16.44 -13.24
N LEU A 19 16.42 16.95 -14.04
CA LEU A 19 17.27 18.09 -13.64
C LEU A 19 16.47 19.39 -13.76
N LEU A 20 16.22 20.05 -12.62
CA LEU A 20 15.68 21.40 -12.58
C LEU A 20 16.79 22.41 -12.93
N SER A 21 16.60 23.13 -14.02
CA SER A 21 17.37 24.35 -14.33
C SER A 21 16.75 25.56 -13.61
N ALA A 22 17.55 26.21 -12.77
CA ALA A 22 17.18 27.42 -12.06
C ALA A 22 17.15 28.60 -13.03
N GLY A 23 15.98 29.23 -13.20
CA GLY A 23 15.80 30.55 -13.83
C GLY A 23 15.52 31.60 -12.75
N ALA A 24 16.50 32.47 -12.45
CA ALA A 24 16.34 33.58 -11.55
C ALA A 24 15.60 34.74 -12.25
N GLY A 25 14.36 34.99 -11.87
CA GLY A 25 13.62 36.20 -12.22
C GLY A 25 13.28 36.99 -10.96
N ILE A 26 13.96 38.12 -10.76
CA ILE A 26 13.66 39.06 -9.66
C ILE A 26 12.49 39.91 -10.08
N VAL A 27 11.33 39.72 -9.46
CA VAL A 27 10.18 40.64 -9.56
C VAL A 27 10.01 41.29 -8.21
N THR A 28 10.38 42.59 -8.11
CA THR A 28 10.12 43.43 -6.95
C THR A 28 8.69 43.95 -7.00
N THR A 29 7.80 43.37 -6.19
CA THR A 29 6.47 43.92 -5.92
C THR A 29 6.44 44.57 -4.56
N THR A 30 6.20 45.88 -4.55
CA THR A 30 5.95 46.66 -3.32
C THR A 30 4.57 46.31 -2.77
N LEU A 31 4.53 45.74 -1.55
CA LEU A 31 3.29 45.44 -0.83
C LEU A 31 2.83 46.66 -0.03
N PRO A 32 1.53 46.99 -0.03
CA PRO A 32 0.98 47.99 0.86
C PRO A 32 0.97 47.49 2.32
N THR A 33 1.46 48.32 3.22
CA THR A 33 1.48 48.06 4.67
C THR A 33 0.05 48.06 5.21
N MET A 34 -0.53 46.89 5.49
CA MET A 34 -1.76 46.80 6.26
C MET A 34 -1.44 46.72 7.76
N THR A 35 -1.91 47.72 8.49
CA THR A 35 -1.86 47.74 9.97
C THR A 35 -2.87 46.75 10.50
N VAL A 36 -2.42 45.57 10.96
CA VAL A 36 -3.26 44.60 11.63
C VAL A 36 -3.39 45.00 13.11
N SER A 37 -4.59 45.39 13.53
CA SER A 37 -4.95 45.53 14.96
C SER A 37 -4.88 44.15 15.60
N ALA A 38 -4.02 44.00 16.61
CA ALA A 38 -3.90 42.80 17.40
C ALA A 38 -5.19 42.60 18.24
N GLN A 39 -6.09 41.76 17.77
CA GLN A 39 -7.15 41.20 18.61
C GLN A 39 -6.56 40.09 19.46
N THR A 40 -6.65 40.24 20.78
CA THR A 40 -6.31 39.19 21.75
C THR A 40 -7.18 37.96 21.47
N PRO A 41 -6.59 36.77 21.19
CA PRO A 41 -7.39 35.58 20.96
C PRO A 41 -8.14 35.21 22.24
N PRO A 42 -9.39 34.72 22.14
CA PRO A 42 -10.13 34.22 23.29
C PRO A 42 -9.36 33.07 23.91
N THR A 43 -9.14 33.11 25.22
CA THR A 43 -8.54 32.03 25.99
C THR A 43 -9.46 30.81 25.92
N THR A 44 -9.25 29.94 24.95
CA THR A 44 -9.94 28.64 24.87
C THR A 44 -9.34 27.79 25.98
N THR A 45 -10.11 27.56 27.04
CA THR A 45 -9.80 26.56 28.06
C THR A 45 -9.87 25.20 27.41
N THR A 46 -8.77 24.73 26.85
CA THR A 46 -8.64 23.37 26.35
C THR A 46 -8.75 22.44 27.56
N LYS A 47 -9.89 21.74 27.64
CA LYS A 47 -10.04 20.59 28.54
C LYS A 47 -8.84 19.65 28.26
N PRO A 48 -8.05 19.28 29.30
CA PRO A 48 -6.94 18.37 29.07
C PRO A 48 -7.46 17.10 28.42
N LEU A 49 -6.86 16.75 27.27
CA LEU A 49 -7.10 15.45 26.64
C LEU A 49 -6.76 14.37 27.68
N PRO A 50 -7.60 13.34 27.86
CA PRO A 50 -7.28 12.25 28.77
C PRO A 50 -5.88 11.71 28.50
N THR A 51 -4.97 11.84 29.46
CA THR A 51 -3.57 11.44 29.34
C THR A 51 -3.41 9.90 29.42
N ASP A 52 -4.52 9.18 29.50
CA ASP A 52 -4.54 7.71 29.57
C ASP A 52 -4.49 7.01 28.20
N LEU A 53 -4.13 7.72 27.14
CA LEU A 53 -3.48 7.09 26.00
C LEU A 53 -2.03 6.74 26.42
N ASN A 54 -1.87 6.01 27.50
CA ASN A 54 -0.74 5.12 27.63
C ASN A 54 -0.73 4.32 26.37
N ALA A 55 0.24 4.63 25.49
CA ALA A 55 0.46 3.90 24.27
C ALA A 55 0.61 2.43 24.64
N THR A 56 -0.51 1.74 24.74
CA THR A 56 -0.54 0.29 24.74
C THR A 56 0.09 -0.03 23.39
N ALA A 57 1.38 -0.34 23.42
CA ALA A 57 2.11 -0.74 22.23
C ALA A 57 1.23 -1.78 21.55
N ILE A 58 0.72 -1.47 20.37
CA ILE A 58 -0.14 -2.39 19.60
C ILE A 58 0.72 -3.63 19.40
N ARG A 59 0.49 -4.64 20.21
CA ARG A 59 1.13 -5.95 20.06
C ARG A 59 0.32 -6.66 19.00
N LEU A 60 0.87 -6.74 17.81
CA LEU A 60 0.19 -7.35 16.68
C LEU A 60 -0.01 -8.86 16.83
N GLY A 61 0.75 -9.52 17.74
CA GLY A 61 0.66 -10.97 17.94
C GLY A 61 1.16 -11.75 16.72
N ASP A 62 0.62 -12.98 16.56
CA ASP A 62 0.92 -13.80 15.39
C ASP A 62 0.17 -13.25 14.18
N PRO A 63 0.76 -13.31 12.97
CA PRO A 63 0.09 -12.88 11.75
C PRO A 63 -1.21 -13.65 11.49
N LEU A 64 -2.24 -12.92 11.08
CA LEU A 64 -3.47 -13.50 10.55
C LEU A 64 -3.25 -14.18 9.21
N LEU A 65 -2.48 -13.52 8.33
CA LEU A 65 -2.11 -13.98 6.98
C LEU A 65 -0.60 -13.83 6.79
N GLU A 66 0.00 -14.89 6.29
CA GLU A 66 1.37 -14.90 5.75
C GLU A 66 1.30 -15.35 4.29
N GLU A 67 1.87 -14.56 3.39
CA GLU A 67 1.82 -14.89 1.97
C GLU A 67 3.11 -14.55 1.22
N LYS A 68 3.31 -15.30 0.12
CA LYS A 68 4.34 -15.04 -0.88
C LYS A 68 3.68 -14.97 -2.24
N GLY A 69 4.01 -13.95 -3.01
CA GLY A 69 3.38 -13.71 -4.28
C GLY A 69 4.29 -12.99 -5.26
N ARG A 70 3.69 -12.63 -6.37
CA ARG A 70 4.37 -11.85 -7.40
C ARG A 70 3.40 -10.92 -8.11
N ILE A 71 3.93 -9.84 -8.67
CA ILE A 71 3.24 -9.02 -9.66
C ILE A 71 3.13 -9.82 -10.96
N THR A 72 1.91 -9.95 -11.47
CA THR A 72 1.60 -10.73 -12.67
C THR A 72 1.40 -9.86 -13.91
N SER A 73 1.03 -8.58 -13.71
CA SER A 73 0.97 -7.59 -14.80
C SER A 73 1.20 -6.18 -14.26
N GLN A 74 1.66 -5.30 -15.16
CA GLN A 74 1.84 -3.88 -14.92
C GLN A 74 1.35 -3.14 -16.16
N LYS A 75 0.58 -2.05 -15.94
CA LYS A 75 0.03 -1.21 -17.00
C LYS A 75 0.09 0.26 -16.60
N GLU A 76 0.75 1.07 -17.41
CA GLU A 76 0.74 2.51 -17.24
C GLU A 76 -0.65 3.06 -17.59
N MET A 77 -1.23 3.85 -16.68
CA MET A 77 -2.56 4.45 -16.81
C MET A 77 -2.50 5.96 -17.03
N GLY A 78 -1.31 6.55 -17.00
CA GLY A 78 -1.04 7.97 -17.16
C GLY A 78 0.35 8.32 -16.63
N PRO A 79 0.75 9.61 -16.62
CA PRO A 79 2.12 10.02 -16.28
C PRO A 79 2.62 9.55 -14.92
N ASP A 80 1.73 9.48 -13.93
CA ASP A 80 2.10 9.17 -12.55
C ASP A 80 1.30 7.99 -11.97
N LYS A 81 0.51 7.29 -12.81
CA LYS A 81 -0.38 6.23 -12.37
C LYS A 81 -0.08 4.92 -13.07
N THR A 82 0.15 3.88 -12.28
CA THR A 82 0.37 2.51 -12.76
C THR A 82 -0.60 1.55 -12.10
N GLU A 83 -1.21 0.68 -12.87
CA GLU A 83 -2.04 -0.43 -12.40
C GLU A 83 -1.23 -1.72 -12.41
N TYR A 84 -1.42 -2.52 -11.37
CA TYR A 84 -0.78 -3.82 -11.17
C TYR A 84 -1.81 -4.89 -10.93
N SER A 85 -1.52 -6.11 -11.39
CA SER A 85 -2.18 -7.33 -10.91
C SER A 85 -1.18 -8.17 -10.15
N PHE A 86 -1.65 -8.95 -9.20
CA PHE A 86 -0.80 -9.86 -8.43
C PHE A 86 -1.49 -11.18 -8.14
N SER A 87 -0.68 -12.17 -7.83
CA SER A 87 -1.12 -13.48 -7.33
C SER A 87 -0.17 -13.94 -6.23
N ALA A 88 -0.74 -14.47 -5.16
CA ALA A 88 0.02 -14.98 -4.02
C ALA A 88 -0.57 -16.30 -3.53
N ASN A 89 0.22 -17.03 -2.78
CA ASN A 89 -0.18 -18.19 -1.99
C ASN A 89 0.23 -17.93 -0.55
N GLY A 90 -0.61 -18.34 0.38
CA GLY A 90 -0.35 -18.09 1.78
C GLY A 90 -1.10 -19.00 2.71
N THR A 91 -0.96 -18.71 4.01
CA THR A 91 -1.68 -19.38 5.09
C THR A 91 -2.41 -18.36 5.95
N LEU A 92 -3.69 -18.59 6.19
CA LEU A 92 -4.49 -17.89 7.19
C LEU A 92 -4.43 -18.64 8.51
N LYS A 93 -4.24 -17.88 9.62
CA LYS A 93 -4.14 -18.44 10.99
C LYS A 93 -3.13 -19.60 11.10
N GLY A 94 -2.09 -19.58 10.25
CA GLY A 94 -1.01 -20.56 10.25
C GLY A 94 -1.34 -21.93 9.67
N ASN A 95 -2.58 -22.24 9.32
CA ASN A 95 -2.98 -23.59 8.90
C ASN A 95 -3.92 -23.66 7.68
N LEU A 96 -4.66 -22.62 7.35
CA LEU A 96 -5.57 -22.63 6.22
C LEU A 96 -4.86 -22.12 4.95
N ASN A 97 -4.57 -23.03 4.02
CA ASN A 97 -3.93 -22.67 2.76
C ASN A 97 -4.89 -21.89 1.85
N ILE A 98 -4.39 -20.77 1.32
CA ILE A 98 -5.17 -19.88 0.44
C ILE A 98 -4.40 -19.51 -0.82
N THR A 99 -5.16 -19.09 -1.83
CA THR A 99 -4.69 -18.29 -2.95
C THR A 99 -5.26 -16.90 -2.81
N ASN A 100 -4.44 -15.89 -3.10
CA ASN A 100 -4.81 -14.49 -3.08
C ASN A 100 -4.54 -13.87 -4.45
N ILE A 101 -5.53 -13.22 -5.05
CA ILE A 101 -5.41 -12.51 -6.32
C ILE A 101 -6.01 -11.12 -6.19
N GLY A 102 -5.42 -10.17 -6.89
CA GLY A 102 -5.97 -8.81 -6.86
C GLY A 102 -5.36 -7.88 -7.88
N THR A 103 -5.90 -6.67 -7.87
CA THR A 103 -5.44 -5.55 -8.69
C THR A 103 -5.34 -4.30 -7.83
N PHE A 104 -4.38 -3.44 -8.12
CA PHE A 104 -4.24 -2.14 -7.49
C PHE A 104 -3.58 -1.15 -8.43
N TRP A 105 -3.80 0.12 -8.17
CA TRP A 105 -3.06 1.18 -8.83
C TRP A 105 -2.21 1.95 -7.81
N THR A 106 -1.12 2.54 -8.29
CA THR A 106 -0.28 3.43 -7.49
C THR A 106 -0.07 4.76 -8.20
N ILE A 107 0.16 5.79 -7.40
CA ILE A 107 0.66 7.10 -7.83
C ILE A 107 1.92 7.45 -7.03
N SER A 108 2.86 8.15 -7.66
CA SER A 108 4.01 8.71 -6.93
C SER A 108 3.56 9.90 -6.05
N ARG A 109 4.12 9.98 -4.83
CA ARG A 109 3.88 11.08 -3.86
C ARG A 109 5.19 11.70 -3.41
N GLY A 110 6.04 12.07 -4.36
CA GLY A 110 7.35 12.65 -4.06
C GLY A 110 8.43 11.58 -3.87
N ASP A 111 9.53 11.97 -3.23
CA ASP A 111 10.75 11.16 -3.18
C ASP A 111 10.53 9.79 -2.51
N ASN A 112 10.67 8.74 -3.31
CA ASN A 112 10.64 7.33 -2.86
C ASN A 112 9.33 6.88 -2.17
N VAL A 113 8.22 7.63 -2.30
CA VAL A 113 6.94 7.25 -1.71
C VAL A 113 5.90 7.05 -2.80
N THR A 114 5.19 5.93 -2.74
CA THR A 114 4.01 5.66 -3.56
C THR A 114 2.77 5.48 -2.67
N TYR A 115 1.63 5.91 -3.19
CA TYR A 115 0.33 5.62 -2.62
C TYR A 115 -0.48 4.80 -3.60
N GLY A 116 -1.23 3.83 -3.11
CA GLY A 116 -2.11 3.04 -3.96
C GLY A 116 -3.39 2.61 -3.25
N HIS A 117 -4.29 2.11 -4.06
CA HIS A 117 -5.56 1.53 -3.65
C HIS A 117 -5.88 0.35 -4.55
N GLY A 118 -6.44 -0.70 -3.97
CA GLY A 118 -6.76 -1.90 -4.72
C GLY A 118 -7.88 -2.74 -4.12
N GLN A 119 -8.10 -3.85 -4.78
CA GLN A 119 -9.06 -4.87 -4.37
C GLN A 119 -8.51 -6.25 -4.70
N GLY A 120 -8.98 -7.24 -3.97
CA GLY A 120 -8.58 -8.61 -4.20
C GLY A 120 -9.59 -9.62 -3.64
N ALA A 121 -9.22 -10.87 -3.77
CA ALA A 121 -9.97 -11.99 -3.22
C ALA A 121 -9.04 -13.07 -2.70
N ILE A 122 -9.33 -13.54 -1.51
CA ILE A 122 -8.75 -14.75 -0.94
C ILE A 122 -9.69 -15.91 -1.23
N MET A 123 -9.13 -17.03 -1.64
CA MET A 123 -9.85 -18.28 -1.91
C MET A 123 -9.17 -19.42 -1.16
N THR A 124 -9.94 -20.28 -0.53
CA THR A 124 -9.40 -21.53 0.04
C THR A 124 -8.89 -22.46 -1.07
N LYS A 125 -7.90 -23.29 -0.73
CA LYS A 125 -7.35 -24.30 -1.66
C LYS A 125 -7.92 -25.68 -1.46
N ASP A 126 -8.90 -25.81 -0.60
CA ASP A 126 -9.65 -27.04 -0.39
C ASP A 126 -10.87 -27.12 -1.33
N ASP A 127 -11.58 -28.25 -1.23
CA ASP A 127 -12.76 -28.51 -2.06
C ASP A 127 -13.96 -27.58 -1.76
N SER A 128 -13.87 -26.74 -0.71
CA SER A 128 -14.95 -25.81 -0.35
C SER A 128 -15.03 -24.60 -1.27
N GLU A 129 -13.93 -24.23 -1.92
CA GLU A 129 -13.80 -23.08 -2.83
C GLU A 129 -14.34 -21.77 -2.24
N GLU A 130 -14.24 -21.60 -0.91
CA GLU A 130 -14.73 -20.39 -0.26
C GLU A 130 -13.94 -19.16 -0.69
N LYS A 131 -14.63 -18.02 -0.73
CA LYS A 131 -14.08 -16.76 -1.18
C LYS A 131 -14.40 -15.61 -0.22
N ALA A 132 -13.40 -14.81 0.11
CA ALA A 132 -13.56 -13.51 0.75
C ALA A 132 -12.97 -12.43 -0.16
N ASN A 133 -13.74 -11.37 -0.41
CA ASN A 133 -13.25 -10.21 -1.14
C ASN A 133 -12.70 -9.19 -0.14
N TYR A 134 -11.86 -8.28 -0.64
CA TYR A 134 -11.34 -7.18 0.17
C TYR A 134 -10.97 -5.98 -0.68
N THR A 135 -10.92 -4.82 -0.04
CA THR A 135 -10.29 -3.61 -0.56
C THR A 135 -9.12 -3.24 0.33
N PHE A 136 -8.14 -2.54 -0.23
CA PHE A 136 -6.96 -2.15 0.53
C PHE A 136 -6.38 -0.82 0.07
N VAL A 137 -5.67 -0.15 0.97
CA VAL A 137 -4.79 0.97 0.68
C VAL A 137 -3.35 0.56 0.94
N ILE A 138 -2.42 1.05 0.11
CA ILE A 138 -0.99 0.71 0.18
C ILE A 138 -0.14 1.97 0.15
N ILE A 139 0.86 2.02 1.01
CA ILE A 139 1.96 2.98 0.95
C ILE A 139 3.23 2.16 0.70
N GLY A 140 3.88 2.43 -0.42
CA GLY A 140 5.21 1.90 -0.74
C GLY A 140 6.27 2.95 -0.47
N ASN A 141 7.43 2.53 -0.02
CA ASN A 141 8.62 3.37 0.11
C ASN A 141 9.89 2.56 -0.09
N ILE A 142 10.97 3.25 -0.42
CA ILE A 142 12.31 2.66 -0.48
C ILE A 142 13.02 3.00 0.84
N THR A 143 13.56 1.98 1.52
CA THR A 143 14.33 2.18 2.76
C THR A 143 15.67 2.86 2.48
N GLU A 144 16.36 3.31 3.53
CA GLU A 144 17.72 3.87 3.41
C GLU A 144 18.71 2.87 2.80
N GLU A 145 18.47 1.57 2.96
CA GLU A 145 19.25 0.48 2.35
C GLU A 145 18.88 0.20 0.88
N GLY A 146 17.93 0.94 0.31
CA GLY A 146 17.46 0.77 -1.06
C GLY A 146 16.45 -0.34 -1.26
N LYS A 147 15.87 -0.92 -0.19
CA LYS A 147 14.88 -2.00 -0.30
C LYS A 147 13.47 -1.43 -0.47
N PRO A 148 12.71 -1.88 -1.48
CA PRO A 148 11.31 -1.54 -1.60
C PRO A 148 10.48 -2.27 -0.54
N VAL A 149 9.74 -1.51 0.27
CA VAL A 149 8.84 -2.02 1.30
C VAL A 149 7.47 -1.40 1.14
N PHE A 150 6.45 -2.08 1.63
CA PHE A 150 5.09 -1.58 1.61
C PHE A 150 4.33 -1.90 2.90
N ARG A 151 3.31 -1.10 3.18
CA ARG A 151 2.40 -1.27 4.31
C ARG A 151 1.03 -0.70 3.97
N GLY A 152 0.03 -1.13 4.69
CA GLY A 152 -1.32 -0.64 4.45
C GLY A 152 -2.36 -1.24 5.36
N SER A 153 -3.60 -1.07 4.97
CA SER A 153 -4.75 -1.66 5.64
C SER A 153 -5.69 -2.29 4.63
N THR A 154 -6.40 -3.31 5.08
CA THR A 154 -7.34 -4.13 4.33
C THR A 154 -8.69 -4.10 5.02
N VAL A 155 -9.77 -4.09 4.25
CA VAL A 155 -11.13 -4.29 4.73
C VAL A 155 -11.73 -5.46 3.98
N TYR A 156 -12.06 -6.53 4.71
CA TYR A 156 -12.64 -7.74 4.16
C TYR A 156 -14.16 -7.70 4.14
N ASN A 157 -14.74 -8.42 3.18
CA ASN A 157 -16.16 -8.68 3.08
C ASN A 157 -16.37 -10.08 2.50
N THR A 158 -17.20 -10.88 3.16
CA THR A 158 -17.58 -12.21 2.68
C THR A 158 -18.99 -12.56 3.08
N THR A 159 -19.64 -13.38 2.28
CA THR A 159 -20.96 -13.95 2.58
C THR A 159 -20.89 -15.45 2.88
N THR A 160 -19.67 -16.05 2.86
CA THR A 160 -19.50 -17.45 3.24
C THR A 160 -19.80 -17.66 4.72
N THR A 161 -20.34 -18.82 5.06
CA THR A 161 -20.59 -19.24 6.44
C THR A 161 -19.58 -20.29 6.93
N GLY A 162 -18.59 -20.60 6.09
CA GLY A 162 -17.58 -21.62 6.37
C GLY A 162 -16.29 -21.07 6.98
N MET A 163 -15.15 -21.59 6.51
CA MET A 163 -13.84 -21.30 7.08
C MET A 163 -13.39 -19.83 6.96
N LEU A 164 -13.85 -19.12 5.92
CA LEU A 164 -13.54 -17.70 5.72
C LEU A 164 -14.58 -16.74 6.35
N ALA A 165 -15.64 -17.25 6.99
CA ALA A 165 -16.69 -16.41 7.59
C ALA A 165 -16.14 -15.38 8.59
N PHE A 166 -15.07 -15.70 9.31
CA PHE A 166 -14.45 -14.80 10.29
C PHE A 166 -13.82 -13.54 9.66
N LEU A 167 -13.60 -13.54 8.34
CA LEU A 167 -13.10 -12.37 7.63
C LEU A 167 -14.17 -11.31 7.36
N ASP A 168 -15.46 -11.60 7.59
CA ASP A 168 -16.51 -10.61 7.33
C ASP A 168 -16.37 -9.38 8.23
N ASN A 169 -16.30 -8.20 7.59
CA ASN A 169 -16.06 -6.91 8.26
C ASN A 169 -14.75 -6.80 9.05
N LEU A 170 -13.79 -7.71 8.82
CA LEU A 170 -12.48 -7.65 9.45
C LEU A 170 -11.64 -6.52 8.83
N ILE A 171 -10.95 -5.77 9.69
CA ILE A 171 -9.92 -4.80 9.29
C ILE A 171 -8.55 -5.41 9.57
N GLY A 172 -7.72 -5.48 8.54
CA GLY A 172 -6.34 -5.90 8.63
C GLY A 172 -5.36 -4.73 8.50
N ILE A 173 -4.19 -4.87 9.10
CA ILE A 173 -3.03 -4.03 8.83
C ILE A 173 -1.90 -4.93 8.36
N TYR A 174 -1.21 -4.52 7.32
CA TYR A 174 -0.18 -5.37 6.72
C TYR A 174 1.11 -4.61 6.42
N LYS A 175 2.18 -5.38 6.28
CA LYS A 175 3.48 -4.94 5.76
C LYS A 175 4.10 -6.02 4.92
N GLY A 176 5.00 -5.64 4.03
CA GLY A 176 5.74 -6.58 3.20
C GLY A 176 6.93 -5.93 2.52
N GLU A 177 7.65 -6.76 1.82
CA GLU A 177 8.82 -6.42 1.00
C GLU A 177 8.59 -6.95 -0.41
N ILE A 178 9.12 -6.25 -1.41
CA ILE A 178 9.04 -6.65 -2.80
C ILE A 178 10.43 -6.52 -3.43
N ASP A 179 10.82 -7.49 -4.25
CA ASP A 179 12.08 -7.45 -4.97
C ASP A 179 11.95 -6.79 -6.36
N GLU A 180 13.08 -6.59 -7.04
CA GLU A 180 13.13 -5.97 -8.37
C GLU A 180 12.42 -6.80 -9.45
N MET A 181 12.20 -8.09 -9.22
CA MET A 181 11.46 -8.99 -10.13
C MET A 181 9.96 -9.00 -9.86
N GLY A 182 9.51 -8.23 -8.84
CA GLY A 182 8.11 -8.13 -8.43
C GLY A 182 7.65 -9.27 -7.54
N ASN A 183 8.56 -10.12 -7.00
CA ASN A 183 8.19 -11.08 -5.99
C ASN A 183 8.07 -10.39 -4.65
N PHE A 184 7.08 -10.78 -3.85
CA PHE A 184 6.85 -10.17 -2.55
C PHE A 184 6.56 -11.19 -1.46
N VAL A 185 6.82 -10.78 -0.23
CA VAL A 185 6.39 -11.45 1.00
C VAL A 185 5.62 -10.44 1.82
N SER A 186 4.45 -10.82 2.34
CA SER A 186 3.67 -9.97 3.21
C SER A 186 3.11 -10.70 4.40
N TYR A 187 2.87 -9.93 5.46
CA TYR A 187 2.27 -10.35 6.72
C TYR A 187 1.17 -9.39 7.06
N GLU A 188 0.02 -9.92 7.45
CA GLU A 188 -1.14 -9.15 7.85
C GLU A 188 -1.62 -9.56 9.24
N TRP A 189 -2.07 -8.60 10.02
CA TRP A 189 -2.61 -8.78 11.36
C TRP A 189 -4.01 -8.19 11.43
N GLU A 190 -4.87 -8.82 12.20
CA GLU A 190 -6.17 -8.26 12.52
C GLU A 190 -5.98 -7.01 13.40
N TRP A 191 -6.62 -5.92 13.03
CA TRP A 191 -6.70 -4.74 13.89
C TRP A 191 -7.85 -4.91 14.88
N LYS A 192 -7.49 -5.09 16.15
CA LYS A 192 -8.43 -5.21 17.29
C LYS A 192 -8.47 -3.93 18.09
#